data_15ce4ff47f796f8d0ccc5164046e0a54
#
_entry.id   15ce4ff47f796f8d0ccc5164046e0a54
#
_cell.length_a   1.000
_cell.length_b   1.000
_cell.length_c   1.000
_cell.angle_alpha   90.00
_cell.angle_beta   90.00
_cell.angle_gamma   90.00
#
_symmetry.space_group_name_H-M   'P 1'
#
loop_
_entity.id
_entity.type
_entity.pdbx_description
1 polymer ?
#
loop_
_entity_poly.entity_id
_entity_poly.type
_entity_poly.pdbx_seq_one_letter_code
_entity_poly.pdbx_strand_id
1 'polypeptide(L)'
;MGLQYHQTSIRKQEMPPKKQVDNKWIFSEGKRKFLRYSYGDLMSNNRKYDILFRIWPGTQRILIWGDSDLARGYGQHSTFCNALGVELCEPLSFKGRMGTGIKNARFNYSVKQLRTKYDWQKYLFTYRVWGRCTYNYKTNENNYSRYYKKLFGKSSNELIKSLSYASKILPFFTLVHGVSASNNSYWPEMYENMSIVENAPHLPYSYDLHKPSRFGMSTSQDPNLIMSPIELANCIYNKKNIKKYSPITMANWFNEYSNKARTNLVKAIKKITNKNDPEFLRLEIDINILIGIGKFFSYKIKSACYWELYIKEKKFNLGYQSLQFYKKSYSAWSKIAKISKKFYLKDLTYGPQSWLRGRWDDRLPAIKDDIIKMTNILNRNFIKSKKQINIFELSRWNNNQSFHIDHTIEKKSDRSVDITINNLNKINVELFFNYRQVNQSKKWQRNKINALKNRFTVKKFNNFLKQNYPIQYYFELVEKKYSCFCPGINKDLSNQPYYVYDNI
;
A
#
# COMPACT_ATOMS: atom_id res chain seq x y z
N MET A 1 -3.78 5.01 -6.30
CA MET A 1 -2.45 4.73 -5.76
C MET A 1 -1.44 5.49 -6.57
N GLY A 2 -0.49 6.14 -5.91
CA GLY A 2 0.60 6.80 -6.63
C GLY A 2 1.39 5.78 -7.43
N LEU A 3 1.67 6.10 -8.68
CA LEU A 3 2.60 5.34 -9.50
C LEU A 3 3.97 5.44 -8.85
N GLN A 4 4.60 4.31 -8.58
CA GLN A 4 5.93 4.32 -7.98
C GLN A 4 6.98 4.28 -9.08
N TYR A 5 7.88 5.22 -9.03
CA TYR A 5 9.01 5.26 -9.92
C TYR A 5 10.20 4.51 -9.37
N HIS A 6 10.93 3.94 -10.30
CA HIS A 6 12.24 3.41 -10.06
C HIS A 6 13.29 4.50 -10.28
N GLN A 7 13.96 4.87 -9.22
CA GLN A 7 14.72 6.10 -9.14
C GLN A 7 16.20 6.03 -9.42
N THR A 8 16.70 5.07 -10.12
CA THR A 8 18.14 4.93 -10.31
C THR A 8 18.75 5.97 -11.22
N SER A 9 17.96 6.78 -11.93
CA SER A 9 18.45 7.65 -13.00
C SER A 9 18.22 9.15 -12.82
N ILE A 10 17.57 9.61 -11.74
CA ILE A 10 17.28 11.04 -11.62
C ILE A 10 18.52 11.84 -11.23
N ARG A 11 18.76 12.87 -11.99
CA ARG A 11 19.85 13.81 -11.75
C ARG A 11 19.52 14.72 -10.55
N LYS A 12 20.54 15.16 -9.84
CA LYS A 12 20.39 16.02 -8.65
C LYS A 12 19.58 17.30 -8.93
N GLN A 13 19.69 17.87 -10.11
CA GLN A 13 18.98 19.08 -10.52
C GLN A 13 17.48 18.88 -10.81
N GLU A 14 17.06 17.62 -10.98
CA GLU A 14 15.65 17.23 -11.19
C GLU A 14 14.91 17.10 -9.88
N MET A 15 15.60 17.22 -8.75
CA MET A 15 15.03 17.13 -7.41
C MET A 15 14.71 18.53 -6.88
N PRO A 16 13.51 18.77 -6.33
CA PRO A 16 13.20 20.04 -5.69
C PRO A 16 14.17 20.32 -4.53
N PRO A 17 14.56 21.57 -4.30
CA PRO A 17 15.34 21.94 -3.13
C PRO A 17 14.62 21.55 -1.83
N LYS A 18 15.38 21.10 -0.82
CA LYS A 18 14.81 20.65 0.48
C LYS A 18 13.86 21.67 1.09
N LYS A 19 14.15 22.95 0.99
CA LYS A 19 13.31 24.06 1.50
C LYS A 19 11.95 24.21 0.79
N GLN A 20 11.79 23.64 -0.41
CA GLN A 20 10.57 23.70 -1.20
C GLN A 20 9.66 22.48 -0.97
N VAL A 21 10.16 21.47 -0.28
CA VAL A 21 9.45 20.19 -0.04
C VAL A 21 9.11 20.09 1.44
N ASP A 22 7.88 19.72 1.74
CA ASP A 22 7.48 19.38 3.09
C ASP A 22 8.28 18.17 3.57
N ASN A 23 8.92 18.26 4.75
CA ASN A 23 9.79 17.22 5.29
C ASN A 23 9.13 15.83 5.39
N LYS A 24 7.81 15.76 5.56
CA LYS A 24 7.08 14.49 5.57
C LYS A 24 7.05 13.76 4.23
N TRP A 25 7.38 14.45 3.14
CA TRP A 25 7.46 13.91 1.78
C TRP A 25 8.86 13.45 1.39
N ILE A 26 9.85 13.68 2.25
CA ILE A 26 11.24 13.30 2.01
C ILE A 26 11.52 11.98 2.74
N PHE A 27 12.00 10.98 2.00
CA PHE A 27 12.37 9.68 2.56
C PHE A 27 13.83 9.60 3.01
N SER A 28 14.73 10.28 2.31
CA SER A 28 16.16 10.15 2.55
C SER A 28 16.82 11.48 2.80
N GLU A 29 17.92 11.44 3.51
CA GLU A 29 18.90 12.53 3.63
C GLU A 29 20.13 12.23 2.75
N GLY A 30 21.03 13.14 2.59
CA GLY A 30 22.21 13.00 1.76
C GLY A 30 22.17 13.87 0.51
N LYS A 31 22.99 13.54 -0.47
CA LYS A 31 23.11 14.34 -1.70
C LYS A 31 21.86 14.35 -2.56
N ARG A 32 21.10 13.25 -2.55
CA ARG A 32 19.80 13.14 -3.21
C ARG A 32 18.69 13.07 -2.18
N LYS A 33 17.60 13.77 -2.44
CA LYS A 33 16.38 13.71 -1.65
C LYS A 33 15.32 13.01 -2.48
N PHE A 34 14.78 11.93 -1.98
CA PHE A 34 13.73 11.17 -2.64
C PHE A 34 12.36 11.59 -2.10
N LEU A 35 11.45 11.86 -2.99
CA LEU A 35 10.06 12.19 -2.65
C LEU A 35 9.21 10.93 -2.59
N ARG A 36 8.21 10.94 -1.72
CA ARG A 36 7.26 9.83 -1.56
C ARG A 36 6.40 9.59 -2.79
N TYR A 37 6.01 10.66 -3.43
CA TYR A 37 5.37 10.61 -4.74
C TYR A 37 6.42 10.75 -5.80
N SER A 38 6.41 9.83 -6.70
CA SER A 38 7.22 9.80 -7.88
C SER A 38 7.25 11.15 -8.58
N TYR A 39 8.25 11.96 -8.38
CA TYR A 39 8.64 13.03 -9.28
C TYR A 39 7.50 13.75 -10.01
N GLY A 40 6.49 14.21 -9.29
CA GLY A 40 5.43 15.01 -9.87
C GLY A 40 5.92 16.31 -10.49
N ASP A 41 7.10 16.77 -10.09
CA ASP A 41 7.82 17.86 -10.72
C ASP A 41 8.20 17.59 -12.19
N LEU A 42 8.29 16.33 -12.59
CA LEU A 42 8.49 15.93 -13.98
C LEU A 42 7.21 15.96 -14.82
N MET A 43 6.04 16.13 -14.24
CA MET A 43 4.74 16.10 -14.91
C MET A 43 4.33 17.43 -15.53
N SER A 44 5.27 18.33 -15.78
CA SER A 44 5.02 19.57 -16.48
C SER A 44 4.50 19.35 -17.90
N ASN A 45 3.50 20.11 -18.33
CA ASN A 45 2.91 19.99 -19.66
C ASN A 45 3.85 20.41 -20.79
N ASN A 46 4.82 21.31 -20.49
CA ASN A 46 5.82 21.79 -21.46
C ASN A 46 7.17 21.05 -21.35
N ARG A 47 7.19 19.87 -20.75
CA ARG A 47 8.43 19.07 -20.68
C ARG A 47 8.93 18.66 -22.07
N LYS A 48 10.24 18.57 -22.21
CA LYS A 48 10.90 18.20 -23.47
C LYS A 48 11.19 16.69 -23.61
N TYR A 49 10.61 15.86 -22.74
CA TYR A 49 10.83 14.42 -22.68
C TYR A 49 9.52 13.70 -22.41
N ASP A 50 9.45 12.48 -22.85
CA ASP A 50 8.33 11.60 -22.59
C ASP A 50 8.48 10.88 -21.25
N ILE A 51 7.35 10.49 -20.68
CA ILE A 51 7.29 9.76 -19.42
C ILE A 51 6.69 8.38 -19.67
N LEU A 52 7.42 7.36 -19.26
CA LEU A 52 6.94 5.99 -19.18
C LEU A 52 6.96 5.54 -17.72
N PHE A 53 5.79 5.17 -17.21
CA PHE A 53 5.69 4.65 -15.86
C PHE A 53 6.18 3.22 -15.77
N ARG A 54 7.11 2.94 -14.87
CA ARG A 54 7.56 1.57 -14.60
C ARG A 54 6.89 1.04 -13.35
N ILE A 55 6.20 -0.09 -13.48
CA ILE A 55 5.44 -0.73 -12.43
C ILE A 55 6.04 -2.09 -12.08
N TRP A 56 6.08 -2.37 -10.78
CA TRP A 56 6.36 -3.68 -10.23
C TRP A 56 5.03 -4.28 -9.79
N PRO A 57 4.46 -5.26 -10.51
CA PRO A 57 3.15 -5.80 -10.20
C PRO A 57 3.07 -6.26 -8.75
N GLY A 58 2.22 -5.62 -7.94
CA GLY A 58 1.99 -5.97 -6.54
C GLY A 58 3.21 -5.92 -5.62
N THR A 59 4.36 -5.43 -6.07
CA THR A 59 5.66 -5.57 -5.38
C THR A 59 6.05 -7.02 -5.11
N GLN A 60 5.50 -7.96 -5.87
CA GLN A 60 5.74 -9.40 -5.74
C GLN A 60 6.87 -9.85 -6.67
N ARG A 61 7.71 -10.71 -6.14
CA ARG A 61 8.83 -11.33 -6.86
C ARG A 61 8.68 -12.84 -6.94
N ILE A 62 8.13 -13.43 -5.89
CA ILE A 62 8.06 -14.86 -5.67
C ILE A 62 6.63 -15.34 -5.80
N LEU A 63 5.69 -14.68 -5.14
CA LEU A 63 4.29 -15.10 -5.09
C LEU A 63 3.52 -14.71 -6.36
N ILE A 64 2.51 -15.50 -6.70
CA ILE A 64 1.62 -15.23 -7.83
C ILE A 64 0.76 -14.02 -7.52
N TRP A 65 0.53 -13.18 -8.53
CA TRP A 65 -0.33 -12.02 -8.45
C TRP A 65 -1.43 -12.10 -9.53
N GLY A 66 -2.66 -11.68 -9.19
CA GLY A 66 -3.76 -11.73 -10.15
C GLY A 66 -4.96 -10.91 -9.72
N ASP A 67 -4.79 -9.58 -9.60
CA ASP A 67 -5.87 -8.65 -9.31
C ASP A 67 -6.15 -7.75 -10.52
N SER A 68 -7.33 -7.93 -11.12
CA SER A 68 -7.74 -7.15 -12.28
C SER A 68 -8.09 -5.70 -11.95
N ASP A 69 -8.59 -5.42 -10.75
CA ASP A 69 -9.05 -4.08 -10.38
C ASP A 69 -7.86 -3.13 -10.31
N LEU A 70 -6.80 -3.53 -9.61
CA LEU A 70 -5.56 -2.76 -9.54
C LEU A 70 -4.91 -2.61 -10.92
N ALA A 71 -4.88 -3.67 -11.73
CA ALA A 71 -4.32 -3.61 -13.08
C ALA A 71 -5.12 -2.66 -13.99
N ARG A 72 -6.45 -2.64 -13.88
CA ARG A 72 -7.34 -1.68 -14.57
C ARG A 72 -7.07 -0.25 -14.11
N GLY A 73 -6.90 -0.03 -12.81
CA GLY A 73 -6.55 1.28 -12.27
C GLY A 73 -5.25 1.81 -12.86
N TYR A 74 -4.22 0.98 -12.98
CA TYR A 74 -2.98 1.38 -13.67
C TYR A 74 -3.19 1.61 -15.17
N GLY A 75 -3.98 0.79 -15.85
CA GLY A 75 -4.33 1.00 -17.26
C GLY A 75 -5.08 2.31 -17.49
N GLN A 76 -6.04 2.64 -16.62
CA GLN A 76 -6.80 3.88 -16.68
C GLN A 76 -5.90 5.13 -16.48
N HIS A 77 -4.88 5.02 -15.64
CA HIS A 77 -3.99 6.13 -15.32
C HIS A 77 -2.64 6.07 -16.04
N SER A 78 -2.47 5.18 -17.00
CA SER A 78 -1.21 4.96 -17.72
C SER A 78 -0.75 6.19 -18.51
N THR A 79 -1.70 6.99 -18.99
CA THR A 79 -1.46 8.24 -19.73
C THR A 79 -1.60 9.49 -18.88
N PHE A 80 -1.57 9.34 -17.55
CA PHE A 80 -1.67 10.44 -16.60
C PHE A 80 -0.67 11.56 -16.91
N CYS A 81 -1.15 12.80 -16.98
CA CYS A 81 -0.35 13.97 -17.36
C CYS A 81 0.41 13.78 -18.69
N ASN A 82 -0.26 13.24 -19.70
CA ASN A 82 0.32 12.97 -21.02
C ASN A 82 1.55 12.05 -20.99
N ALA A 83 1.59 11.09 -20.09
CA ALA A 83 2.57 10.01 -20.13
C ALA A 83 2.27 9.05 -21.28
N LEU A 84 3.30 8.41 -21.83
CA LEU A 84 3.17 7.45 -22.94
C LEU A 84 2.47 6.15 -22.55
N GLY A 85 2.55 5.76 -21.28
CA GLY A 85 1.97 4.50 -20.82
C GLY A 85 2.73 3.89 -19.66
N VAL A 86 2.67 2.57 -19.54
CA VAL A 86 3.30 1.82 -18.45
C VAL A 86 4.22 0.71 -18.98
N GLU A 87 5.34 0.56 -18.31
CA GLU A 87 6.24 -0.57 -18.43
C GLU A 87 6.09 -1.47 -17.21
N LEU A 88 5.87 -2.76 -17.43
CA LEU A 88 5.70 -3.74 -16.35
C LEU A 88 7.01 -4.48 -16.12
N CYS A 89 7.53 -4.44 -14.91
CA CYS A 89 8.64 -5.29 -14.50
C CYS A 89 8.12 -6.71 -14.26
N GLU A 90 8.85 -7.67 -14.77
CA GLU A 90 8.54 -9.08 -14.58
C GLU A 90 8.53 -9.50 -13.10
N PRO A 91 7.59 -10.34 -12.67
CA PRO A 91 7.52 -10.85 -11.30
C PRO A 91 8.42 -12.07 -11.10
N LEU A 92 9.63 -12.07 -11.64
CA LEU A 92 10.58 -13.18 -11.51
C LEU A 92 11.46 -12.97 -10.28
N SER A 93 11.70 -14.02 -9.52
CA SER A 93 12.60 -14.02 -8.36
C SER A 93 14.07 -13.84 -8.75
N PHE A 94 14.44 -14.20 -9.98
CA PHE A 94 15.82 -14.14 -10.46
C PHE A 94 15.96 -13.16 -11.62
N LYS A 95 16.66 -12.07 -11.41
CA LYS A 95 16.95 -11.07 -12.45
C LYS A 95 18.35 -11.23 -13.08
N GLY A 96 18.81 -12.46 -13.22
CA GLY A 96 20.10 -12.75 -13.82
C GLY A 96 21.32 -12.47 -12.97
N ARG A 97 21.25 -11.58 -11.99
CA ARG A 97 22.37 -11.25 -11.09
C ARG A 97 22.51 -12.20 -9.90
N MET A 98 21.39 -12.75 -9.44
CA MET A 98 21.30 -13.52 -8.20
C MET A 98 20.56 -14.82 -8.48
N GLY A 99 21.28 -15.91 -8.45
CA GLY A 99 20.69 -17.24 -8.57
C GLY A 99 20.26 -17.79 -7.21
N THR A 100 19.79 -19.04 -7.21
CA THR A 100 19.47 -19.82 -6.02
C THR A 100 20.72 -20.24 -5.23
N GLY A 101 21.93 -19.99 -5.74
CA GLY A 101 23.16 -20.65 -5.27
C GLY A 101 23.35 -22.08 -5.82
N ILE A 102 22.34 -22.63 -6.46
CA ILE A 102 22.39 -23.97 -7.08
C ILE A 102 22.67 -23.80 -8.58
N LYS A 103 23.72 -24.43 -9.08
CA LYS A 103 24.11 -24.40 -10.50
C LYS A 103 22.91 -24.79 -11.39
N ASN A 104 22.62 -23.96 -12.39
CA ASN A 104 21.53 -24.14 -13.36
C ASN A 104 20.09 -24.17 -12.78
N ALA A 105 19.90 -23.83 -11.49
CA ALA A 105 18.58 -23.85 -10.90
C ALA A 105 17.92 -22.45 -10.94
N ARG A 106 16.77 -22.36 -11.61
CA ARG A 106 15.92 -21.16 -11.68
C ARG A 106 14.50 -21.48 -11.23
N PHE A 107 14.36 -22.19 -10.13
CA PHE A 107 13.06 -22.57 -9.59
C PHE A 107 12.95 -22.16 -8.11
N ASN A 108 11.75 -21.85 -7.69
CA ASN A 108 11.49 -21.39 -6.33
C ASN A 108 11.11 -22.53 -5.36
N TYR A 109 10.65 -23.66 -5.89
CA TYR A 109 10.09 -24.74 -5.09
C TYR A 109 11.13 -25.83 -4.77
N SER A 110 11.20 -26.27 -3.51
CA SER A 110 11.95 -27.45 -3.10
C SER A 110 11.32 -28.75 -3.65
N VAL A 111 9.98 -28.77 -3.71
CA VAL A 111 9.20 -29.92 -4.20
C VAL A 111 9.26 -29.98 -5.73
N LYS A 112 9.82 -31.09 -6.25
CA LYS A 112 10.07 -31.27 -7.70
C LYS A 112 8.79 -31.12 -8.55
N GLN A 113 7.69 -31.67 -8.10
CA GLN A 113 6.40 -31.64 -8.81
C GLN A 113 5.84 -30.20 -8.98
N LEU A 114 6.24 -29.24 -8.13
CA LEU A 114 5.81 -27.84 -8.23
C LEU A 114 6.71 -26.99 -9.13
N ARG A 115 7.84 -27.53 -9.59
CA ARG A 115 8.78 -26.81 -10.45
C ARG A 115 8.20 -26.68 -11.85
N THR A 116 8.35 -25.52 -12.44
CA THR A 116 8.00 -25.24 -13.84
C THR A 116 9.23 -25.43 -14.72
N LYS A 117 9.04 -25.75 -15.99
CA LYS A 117 10.15 -25.83 -16.95
C LYS A 117 10.82 -24.47 -17.13
N TYR A 118 10.02 -23.41 -17.19
CA TYR A 118 10.48 -22.04 -17.30
C TYR A 118 9.83 -21.19 -16.19
N ASP A 119 10.57 -20.23 -15.62
CA ASP A 119 10.12 -19.37 -14.51
C ASP A 119 8.81 -18.63 -14.84
N TRP A 120 8.66 -18.13 -16.07
CA TRP A 120 7.49 -17.38 -16.49
C TRP A 120 6.17 -18.19 -16.43
N GLN A 121 6.26 -19.52 -16.51
CA GLN A 121 5.06 -20.37 -16.47
C GLN A 121 4.30 -20.24 -15.17
N LYS A 122 5.01 -20.08 -14.04
CA LYS A 122 4.39 -19.81 -12.74
C LYS A 122 3.52 -18.54 -12.79
N TYR A 123 3.95 -17.53 -13.53
CA TYR A 123 3.34 -16.20 -13.54
C TYR A 123 2.45 -15.92 -14.75
N LEU A 124 2.09 -16.96 -15.51
CA LEU A 124 1.33 -16.81 -16.75
C LEU A 124 0.01 -16.06 -16.55
N PHE A 125 -0.72 -16.34 -15.47
CA PHE A 125 -1.95 -15.62 -15.15
C PHE A 125 -1.68 -14.15 -14.78
N THR A 126 -0.62 -13.87 -14.04
CA THR A 126 -0.16 -12.51 -13.75
C THR A 126 0.07 -11.71 -15.03
N TYR A 127 0.82 -12.26 -16.00
CA TYR A 127 1.05 -11.61 -17.28
C TYR A 127 -0.24 -11.37 -18.06
N ARG A 128 -1.18 -12.32 -18.04
CA ARG A 128 -2.47 -12.18 -18.70
C ARG A 128 -3.31 -11.07 -18.11
N VAL A 129 -3.41 -11.00 -16.79
CA VAL A 129 -4.18 -9.96 -16.10
C VAL A 129 -3.57 -8.59 -16.35
N TRP A 130 -2.28 -8.43 -16.10
CA TRP A 130 -1.60 -7.15 -16.30
C TRP A 130 -1.63 -6.74 -17.78
N GLY A 131 -1.19 -7.58 -18.69
CA GLY A 131 -1.12 -7.24 -20.10
C GLY A 131 -2.48 -6.86 -20.70
N ARG A 132 -3.57 -7.52 -20.28
CA ARG A 132 -4.91 -7.19 -20.80
C ARG A 132 -5.52 -5.95 -20.17
N CYS A 133 -5.43 -5.84 -18.83
CA CYS A 133 -6.08 -4.77 -18.10
C CYS A 133 -5.33 -3.43 -18.18
N THR A 134 -4.01 -3.42 -18.36
CA THR A 134 -3.25 -2.18 -18.60
C THR A 134 -3.37 -1.72 -20.04
N TYR A 135 -3.44 -2.63 -21.01
CA TYR A 135 -3.66 -2.28 -22.41
C TYR A 135 -5.07 -1.70 -22.66
N ASN A 136 -6.08 -2.33 -22.06
CA ASN A 136 -7.45 -1.83 -22.11
C ASN A 136 -8.13 -2.04 -20.76
N TYR A 137 -8.26 -0.98 -19.98
CA TYR A 137 -8.89 -1.04 -18.65
C TYR A 137 -10.37 -1.43 -18.67
N LYS A 138 -11.05 -1.30 -19.83
CA LYS A 138 -12.44 -1.73 -20.05
C LYS A 138 -12.53 -3.20 -20.55
N THR A 139 -11.41 -3.92 -20.63
CA THR A 139 -11.39 -5.29 -21.17
C THR A 139 -12.36 -6.20 -20.42
N ASN A 140 -13.02 -7.11 -21.16
CA ASN A 140 -13.91 -8.10 -20.57
C ASN A 140 -13.10 -9.12 -19.74
N GLU A 141 -13.68 -9.57 -18.61
CA GLU A 141 -13.07 -10.56 -17.73
C GLU A 141 -12.66 -11.84 -18.47
N ASN A 142 -13.45 -12.30 -19.43
CA ASN A 142 -13.14 -13.51 -20.21
C ASN A 142 -11.80 -13.43 -20.93
N ASN A 143 -11.30 -12.24 -21.27
CA ASN A 143 -10.03 -12.09 -22.00
C ASN A 143 -8.80 -12.51 -21.17
N TYR A 144 -8.86 -12.46 -19.86
CA TYR A 144 -7.78 -12.90 -18.98
C TYR A 144 -8.13 -14.14 -18.14
N SER A 145 -9.42 -14.39 -17.84
CA SER A 145 -9.84 -15.51 -17.00
C SER A 145 -9.97 -16.83 -17.75
N ARG A 146 -10.11 -16.80 -19.10
CA ARG A 146 -10.29 -18.00 -19.94
C ARG A 146 -9.28 -19.11 -19.65
N TYR A 147 -8.05 -18.77 -19.37
CA TYR A 147 -7.00 -19.71 -19.03
C TYR A 147 -7.35 -20.53 -17.77
N TYR A 148 -7.71 -19.87 -16.68
CA TYR A 148 -8.10 -20.58 -15.45
C TYR A 148 -9.45 -21.28 -15.58
N LYS A 149 -10.38 -20.74 -16.37
CA LYS A 149 -11.64 -21.43 -16.66
C LYS A 149 -11.40 -22.77 -17.35
N LYS A 150 -10.44 -22.82 -18.29
CA LYS A 150 -10.05 -24.07 -18.97
C LYS A 150 -9.37 -25.05 -18.00
N LEU A 151 -8.48 -24.57 -17.12
CA LEU A 151 -7.72 -25.46 -16.21
C LEU A 151 -8.55 -25.95 -15.03
N PHE A 152 -9.35 -25.09 -14.42
CA PHE A 152 -9.96 -25.34 -13.13
C PHE A 152 -11.51 -25.45 -13.17
N GLY A 153 -12.10 -25.32 -14.35
CA GLY A 153 -13.54 -25.53 -14.56
C GLY A 153 -14.41 -24.77 -13.57
N LYS A 154 -15.27 -25.51 -12.85
CA LYS A 154 -16.24 -24.94 -11.88
C LYS A 154 -15.62 -24.21 -10.70
N SER A 155 -14.34 -24.43 -10.39
CA SER A 155 -13.64 -23.77 -9.27
C SER A 155 -12.96 -22.45 -9.67
N SER A 156 -12.88 -22.16 -10.96
CA SER A 156 -12.08 -21.03 -11.51
C SER A 156 -12.53 -19.67 -10.98
N ASN A 157 -13.83 -19.41 -10.89
CA ASN A 157 -14.35 -18.11 -10.45
C ASN A 157 -13.97 -17.81 -9.00
N GLU A 158 -14.13 -18.79 -8.11
CA GLU A 158 -13.74 -18.64 -6.71
C GLU A 158 -12.21 -18.51 -6.56
N LEU A 159 -11.47 -19.24 -7.37
CA LEU A 159 -10.01 -19.19 -7.34
C LEU A 159 -9.50 -17.82 -7.82
N ILE A 160 -10.04 -17.27 -8.89
CA ILE A 160 -9.72 -15.92 -9.38
C ILE A 160 -10.08 -14.87 -8.34
N LYS A 161 -11.27 -14.95 -7.73
CA LYS A 161 -11.68 -14.04 -6.64
C LYS A 161 -10.75 -14.13 -5.44
N SER A 162 -10.37 -15.35 -5.06
CA SER A 162 -9.43 -15.57 -3.95
C SER A 162 -8.08 -14.93 -4.23
N LEU A 163 -7.53 -15.17 -5.41
CA LEU A 163 -6.26 -14.59 -5.84
C LEU A 163 -6.32 -13.06 -5.96
N SER A 164 -7.42 -12.50 -6.47
CA SER A 164 -7.64 -11.05 -6.55
C SER A 164 -7.56 -10.40 -5.18
N TYR A 165 -8.34 -10.91 -4.18
CA TYR A 165 -8.28 -10.36 -2.82
C TYR A 165 -6.90 -10.54 -2.17
N ALA A 166 -6.25 -11.68 -2.34
CA ALA A 166 -4.91 -11.92 -1.82
C ALA A 166 -3.88 -10.97 -2.45
N SER A 167 -4.01 -10.70 -3.75
CA SER A 167 -3.10 -9.83 -4.51
C SER A 167 -3.19 -8.36 -4.14
N LYS A 168 -4.25 -7.92 -3.46
CA LYS A 168 -4.39 -6.54 -2.95
C LYS A 168 -3.48 -6.27 -1.74
N ILE A 169 -3.05 -7.31 -1.01
CA ILE A 169 -2.38 -7.19 0.29
C ILE A 169 -1.04 -6.45 0.18
N LEU A 170 -0.16 -6.88 -0.74
CA LEU A 170 1.17 -6.29 -0.86
C LEU A 170 1.17 -4.85 -1.41
N PRO A 171 0.44 -4.54 -2.50
CA PRO A 171 0.28 -3.16 -2.95
C PRO A 171 -0.32 -2.24 -1.89
N PHE A 172 -1.29 -2.74 -1.15
CA PHE A 172 -1.91 -1.98 -0.06
C PHE A 172 -0.93 -1.72 1.08
N PHE A 173 -0.08 -2.70 1.42
CA PHE A 173 0.95 -2.48 2.44
C PHE A 173 1.95 -1.40 2.02
N THR A 174 2.39 -1.38 0.78
CA THR A 174 3.31 -0.34 0.29
C THR A 174 2.68 1.06 0.30
N LEU A 175 1.37 1.14 0.12
CA LEU A 175 0.65 2.41 0.27
C LEU A 175 0.59 2.87 1.73
N VAL A 176 0.28 1.96 2.65
CA VAL A 176 0.02 2.27 4.07
C VAL A 176 1.29 2.50 4.88
N HIS A 177 2.36 1.80 4.54
CA HIS A 177 3.63 1.80 5.29
C HIS A 177 4.81 2.04 4.35
N GLY A 178 5.10 3.31 4.12
CA GLY A 178 6.10 3.74 3.16
C GLY A 178 7.47 3.95 3.80
N VAL A 179 8.24 2.91 4.00
CA VAL A 179 9.60 3.01 4.58
C VAL A 179 10.66 3.36 3.57
N SER A 180 10.41 3.12 2.28
CA SER A 180 11.35 3.35 1.20
C SER A 180 10.69 4.06 0.04
N ALA A 181 11.39 5.01 -0.56
CA ALA A 181 10.91 5.74 -1.73
C ALA A 181 10.85 4.88 -2.98
N SER A 182 11.76 3.94 -3.13
CA SER A 182 11.94 3.18 -4.36
C SER A 182 11.35 1.77 -4.31
N ASN A 183 11.01 1.24 -3.14
CA ASN A 183 10.67 -0.16 -2.90
C ASN A 183 11.69 -1.18 -3.46
N ASN A 184 12.85 -0.73 -3.88
CA ASN A 184 13.91 -1.62 -4.38
C ASN A 184 14.54 -2.44 -3.28
N SER A 185 14.45 -1.95 -2.08
CA SER A 185 15.13 -2.46 -0.92
C SER A 185 14.17 -2.97 0.14
N TYR A 186 12.89 -2.69 -0.02
CA TYR A 186 11.84 -3.08 0.90
C TYR A 186 10.77 -3.89 0.18
N TRP A 187 10.85 -5.20 0.39
CA TRP A 187 9.92 -6.16 -0.21
C TRP A 187 8.97 -6.70 0.85
N PRO A 188 7.74 -6.19 0.93
CA PRO A 188 6.78 -6.64 1.94
C PRO A 188 6.41 -8.11 1.81
N GLU A 189 6.61 -8.70 0.65
CA GLU A 189 6.44 -10.13 0.40
C GLU A 189 7.32 -10.99 1.31
N MET A 190 8.58 -10.57 1.51
CA MET A 190 9.57 -11.24 2.35
C MET A 190 10.00 -10.32 3.50
N TYR A 191 9.05 -9.66 4.09
CA TYR A 191 9.22 -8.61 5.07
C TYR A 191 10.34 -8.87 6.09
N GLU A 192 11.34 -8.01 6.10
CA GLU A 192 12.30 -7.95 7.18
C GLU A 192 11.71 -7.20 8.37
N ASN A 193 11.75 -7.80 9.56
CA ASN A 193 11.04 -7.28 10.70
C ASN A 193 11.55 -5.90 11.12
N MET A 194 10.72 -4.87 10.96
CA MET A 194 10.91 -3.58 11.58
C MET A 194 10.30 -3.60 12.97
N SER A 195 11.09 -3.30 14.01
CA SER A 195 10.66 -3.39 15.40
C SER A 195 9.52 -2.43 15.72
N ILE A 196 8.59 -2.87 16.57
CA ILE A 196 7.57 -2.00 17.19
C ILE A 196 8.16 -1.27 18.40
N VAL A 197 9.11 -1.89 19.09
CA VAL A 197 9.61 -1.45 20.41
C VAL A 197 10.75 -0.46 20.29
N GLU A 198 11.71 -0.77 19.41
CA GLU A 198 12.97 -0.05 19.24
C GLU A 198 13.09 0.58 17.85
N ASN A 199 13.89 1.62 17.75
CA ASN A 199 14.30 2.12 16.45
C ASN A 199 15.18 1.08 15.75
N ALA A 200 14.80 0.67 14.55
CA ALA A 200 15.59 -0.22 13.73
C ALA A 200 16.89 0.50 13.32
N PRO A 201 18.07 0.01 13.75
CA PRO A 201 19.33 0.73 13.51
C PRO A 201 19.73 0.72 12.04
N HIS A 202 19.62 -0.44 11.40
CA HIS A 202 19.93 -0.64 10.00
C HIS A 202 19.06 -1.72 9.42
N LEU A 203 18.40 -1.38 8.35
CA LEU A 203 17.75 -2.33 7.47
C LEU A 203 18.60 -2.44 6.21
N PRO A 204 18.48 -3.53 5.44
CA PRO A 204 19.21 -3.69 4.18
C PRO A 204 18.97 -2.55 3.18
N TYR A 205 17.95 -1.76 3.42
CA TYR A 205 17.55 -0.58 2.63
C TYR A 205 17.78 0.74 3.37
N SER A 206 18.74 0.78 4.30
CA SER A 206 19.02 1.96 5.13
C SER A 206 19.44 3.21 4.35
N TYR A 207 19.94 3.06 3.13
CA TYR A 207 20.25 4.19 2.27
C TYR A 207 19.01 4.96 1.77
N ASP A 208 17.84 4.35 1.81
CA ASP A 208 16.54 4.98 1.53
C ASP A 208 15.85 5.50 2.79
N LEU A 209 16.31 5.08 3.97
CA LEU A 209 15.75 5.52 5.24
C LEU A 209 16.40 6.81 5.71
N HIS A 210 15.54 7.73 6.11
CA HIS A 210 15.97 9.02 6.62
C HIS A 210 16.63 8.90 7.99
N LYS A 211 16.05 8.13 8.89
CA LYS A 211 16.50 7.88 10.27
C LYS A 211 16.06 6.51 10.74
N PRO A 212 16.78 5.89 11.67
CA PRO A 212 16.26 4.74 12.39
C PRO A 212 14.90 5.08 13.01
N SER A 213 13.93 4.21 12.82
CA SER A 213 12.59 4.44 13.35
C SER A 213 11.89 3.13 13.71
N ARG A 214 10.91 3.22 14.61
CA ARG A 214 10.03 2.09 14.91
C ARG A 214 8.97 1.94 13.84
N PHE A 215 8.40 0.75 13.74
CA PHE A 215 7.31 0.45 12.79
C PHE A 215 6.16 1.46 12.88
N GLY A 216 5.75 1.85 14.09
CA GLY A 216 4.66 2.80 14.30
C GLY A 216 4.95 4.25 13.86
N MET A 217 6.22 4.58 13.63
CA MET A 217 6.65 5.93 13.21
C MET A 217 6.68 6.09 11.69
N SER A 218 6.71 5.00 10.93
CA SER A 218 6.74 5.06 9.47
C SER A 218 5.43 5.62 8.93
N THR A 219 5.55 6.64 8.09
CA THR A 219 4.40 7.25 7.44
C THR A 219 3.98 6.48 6.20
N SER A 220 2.76 6.69 5.72
CA SER A 220 2.27 6.13 4.46
C SER A 220 2.95 6.75 3.24
N GLN A 221 2.71 6.20 2.06
CA GLN A 221 3.09 6.83 0.78
C GLN A 221 2.31 8.12 0.54
N ASP A 222 1.09 8.25 1.08
CA ASP A 222 0.33 9.48 1.10
C ASP A 222 0.04 9.95 2.53
N PRO A 223 0.95 10.69 3.16
CA PRO A 223 0.78 11.17 4.53
C PRO A 223 -0.27 12.27 4.68
N ASN A 224 -0.85 12.79 3.60
CA ASN A 224 -2.00 13.69 3.68
C ASN A 224 -3.31 12.93 3.87
N LEU A 225 -3.44 11.75 3.29
CA LEU A 225 -4.67 10.94 3.37
C LEU A 225 -4.61 9.85 4.42
N ILE A 226 -3.44 9.23 4.65
CA ILE A 226 -3.30 8.08 5.54
C ILE A 226 -2.41 8.43 6.72
N MET A 227 -2.93 8.18 7.91
CA MET A 227 -2.28 8.45 9.18
C MET A 227 -1.38 7.28 9.60
N SER A 228 -0.23 7.57 10.17
CA SER A 228 0.63 6.57 10.82
C SER A 228 0.12 6.22 12.23
N PRO A 229 0.56 5.10 12.82
CA PRO A 229 0.22 4.76 14.20
C PRO A 229 0.59 5.85 15.21
N ILE A 230 1.75 6.49 15.09
CA ILE A 230 2.16 7.57 15.97
C ILE A 230 1.30 8.83 15.81
N GLU A 231 0.86 9.15 14.57
CA GLU A 231 -0.07 10.26 14.34
C GLU A 231 -1.42 9.98 15.01
N LEU A 232 -1.94 8.75 14.92
CA LEU A 232 -3.16 8.35 15.62
C LEU A 232 -3.01 8.48 17.13
N ALA A 233 -1.91 7.98 17.69
CA ALA A 233 -1.63 8.10 19.13
C ALA A 233 -1.56 9.58 19.57
N ASN A 234 -0.97 10.45 18.74
CA ASN A 234 -0.95 11.89 19.00
C ASN A 234 -2.35 12.52 18.99
N CYS A 235 -3.20 12.12 18.04
CA CYS A 235 -4.58 12.62 17.97
C CYS A 235 -5.40 12.19 19.19
N ILE A 236 -5.28 10.93 19.61
CA ILE A 236 -6.00 10.39 20.76
C ILE A 236 -5.54 11.08 22.05
N TYR A 237 -4.23 11.13 22.28
CA TYR A 237 -3.63 11.75 23.46
C TYR A 237 -4.02 13.22 23.62
N ASN A 238 -3.99 13.98 22.52
CA ASN A 238 -4.31 15.41 22.51
C ASN A 238 -5.81 15.68 22.26
N LYS A 239 -6.68 14.67 22.28
CA LYS A 239 -8.13 14.78 22.03
C LYS A 239 -8.48 15.51 20.72
N LYS A 240 -7.64 15.34 19.69
CA LYS A 240 -7.84 15.96 18.37
C LYS A 240 -8.69 15.09 17.46
N ASN A 241 -9.38 15.72 16.53
CA ASN A 241 -10.14 15.04 15.49
C ASN A 241 -9.23 14.30 14.49
N ILE A 242 -9.70 13.16 14.00
CA ILE A 242 -9.03 12.39 12.95
C ILE A 242 -9.47 12.94 11.58
N LYS A 243 -8.51 13.51 10.87
CA LYS A 243 -8.72 14.13 9.55
C LYS A 243 -8.11 13.31 8.40
N LYS A 244 -7.86 12.02 8.60
CA LYS A 244 -7.21 11.12 7.63
C LYS A 244 -7.75 9.71 7.84
N TYR A 245 -7.52 8.82 6.86
CA TYR A 245 -7.74 7.40 7.09
C TYR A 245 -6.88 6.91 8.26
N SER A 246 -7.52 6.31 9.25
CA SER A 246 -6.80 5.82 10.42
C SER A 246 -6.05 4.52 10.13
N PRO A 247 -4.94 4.23 10.83
CA PRO A 247 -4.26 2.95 10.70
C PRO A 247 -5.15 1.77 11.13
N ILE A 248 -6.19 2.02 11.94
CA ILE A 248 -7.17 0.99 12.31
C ILE A 248 -8.05 0.62 11.12
N THR A 249 -8.49 1.62 10.33
CA THR A 249 -9.20 1.40 9.08
C THR A 249 -8.34 0.56 8.12
N MET A 250 -7.08 0.93 7.97
CA MET A 250 -6.14 0.19 7.12
C MET A 250 -5.94 -1.25 7.61
N ALA A 251 -5.75 -1.45 8.92
CA ALA A 251 -5.62 -2.78 9.51
C ALA A 251 -6.88 -3.65 9.29
N ASN A 252 -8.06 -3.04 9.32
CA ASN A 252 -9.31 -3.75 9.04
C ASN A 252 -9.44 -4.15 7.57
N TRP A 253 -8.97 -3.32 6.62
CA TRP A 253 -8.94 -3.69 5.20
C TRP A 253 -8.00 -4.87 4.93
N PHE A 254 -6.81 -4.92 5.54
CA PHE A 254 -5.95 -6.12 5.47
C PHE A 254 -6.67 -7.38 5.95
N ASN A 255 -7.39 -7.26 7.06
CA ASN A 255 -8.17 -8.39 7.60
C ASN A 255 -9.30 -8.80 6.66
N GLU A 256 -9.99 -7.84 6.06
CA GLU A 256 -11.08 -8.06 5.10
C GLU A 256 -10.58 -8.77 3.85
N TYR A 257 -9.49 -8.29 3.22
CA TYR A 257 -8.88 -8.96 2.07
C TYR A 257 -8.47 -10.38 2.39
N SER A 258 -7.80 -10.60 3.53
CA SER A 258 -7.39 -11.92 3.98
C SER A 258 -8.58 -12.87 4.19
N ASN A 259 -9.68 -12.38 4.78
CA ASN A 259 -10.86 -13.18 5.02
C ASN A 259 -11.59 -13.53 3.71
N LYS A 260 -11.77 -12.54 2.81
CA LYS A 260 -12.39 -12.76 1.51
C LYS A 260 -11.56 -13.71 0.65
N ALA A 261 -10.23 -13.58 0.64
CA ALA A 261 -9.33 -14.52 -0.01
C ALA A 261 -9.50 -15.92 0.55
N ARG A 262 -9.51 -16.09 1.88
CA ARG A 262 -9.70 -17.40 2.54
C ARG A 262 -11.03 -18.01 2.20
N THR A 263 -12.12 -17.25 2.30
CA THR A 263 -13.49 -17.77 2.04
C THR A 263 -13.62 -18.27 0.60
N ASN A 264 -13.08 -17.53 -0.37
CA ASN A 264 -13.13 -17.95 -1.76
C ASN A 264 -12.21 -19.14 -2.04
N LEU A 265 -11.01 -19.20 -1.42
CA LEU A 265 -10.12 -20.36 -1.54
C LEU A 265 -10.79 -21.64 -1.04
N VAL A 266 -11.45 -21.60 0.12
CA VAL A 266 -12.19 -22.76 0.66
C VAL A 266 -13.29 -23.20 -0.28
N LYS A 267 -14.02 -22.25 -0.88
CA LYS A 267 -15.05 -22.59 -1.90
C LYS A 267 -14.42 -23.22 -3.15
N ALA A 268 -13.28 -22.72 -3.61
CA ALA A 268 -12.57 -23.28 -4.75
C ALA A 268 -12.08 -24.72 -4.48
N ILE A 269 -11.50 -24.98 -3.31
CA ILE A 269 -11.03 -26.32 -2.90
C ILE A 269 -12.17 -27.35 -2.87
N LYS A 270 -13.40 -26.93 -2.53
CA LYS A 270 -14.57 -27.82 -2.56
C LYS A 270 -15.02 -28.17 -3.97
N LYS A 271 -14.74 -27.31 -4.96
CA LYS A 271 -15.21 -27.47 -6.34
C LYS A 271 -14.14 -28.03 -7.30
N ILE A 272 -12.87 -27.99 -6.91
CA ILE A 272 -11.77 -28.45 -7.75
C ILE A 272 -11.80 -29.96 -7.93
N THR A 273 -11.67 -30.43 -9.16
CA THR A 273 -11.69 -31.84 -9.50
C THR A 273 -10.36 -32.52 -9.16
N ASN A 274 -9.24 -31.89 -9.51
CA ASN A 274 -7.90 -32.44 -9.22
C ASN A 274 -7.15 -31.52 -8.22
N LYS A 275 -7.17 -31.89 -6.94
CA LYS A 275 -6.48 -31.17 -5.88
C LYS A 275 -4.95 -31.31 -5.95
N ASN A 276 -4.45 -32.29 -6.67
CA ASN A 276 -3.01 -32.55 -6.82
C ASN A 276 -2.44 -31.89 -8.10
N ASP A 277 -3.24 -31.14 -8.83
CA ASP A 277 -2.75 -30.37 -9.98
C ASP A 277 -1.65 -29.38 -9.54
N PRO A 278 -0.46 -29.42 -10.15
CA PRO A 278 0.67 -28.59 -9.72
C PRO A 278 0.39 -27.07 -9.81
N GLU A 279 -0.40 -26.65 -10.78
CA GLU A 279 -0.73 -25.23 -10.93
C GLU A 279 -1.73 -24.79 -9.87
N PHE A 280 -2.72 -25.62 -9.56
CA PHE A 280 -3.62 -25.38 -8.42
C PHE A 280 -2.85 -25.32 -7.10
N LEU A 281 -1.97 -26.28 -6.84
CA LEU A 281 -1.16 -26.31 -5.61
C LEU A 281 -0.28 -25.06 -5.48
N ARG A 282 0.35 -24.59 -6.56
CA ARG A 282 1.12 -23.32 -6.53
C ARG A 282 0.24 -22.14 -6.13
N LEU A 283 -0.96 -22.05 -6.71
CA LEU A 283 -1.93 -21.00 -6.36
C LEU A 283 -2.38 -21.09 -4.90
N GLU A 284 -2.74 -22.28 -4.44
CA GLU A 284 -3.19 -22.52 -3.06
C GLU A 284 -2.09 -22.12 -2.06
N ILE A 285 -0.86 -22.51 -2.30
CA ILE A 285 0.29 -22.19 -1.45
C ILE A 285 0.49 -20.68 -1.39
N ASP A 286 0.56 -20.02 -2.53
CA ASP A 286 0.85 -18.59 -2.62
C ASP A 286 -0.28 -17.75 -2.02
N ILE A 287 -1.54 -18.10 -2.29
CA ILE A 287 -2.71 -17.43 -1.69
C ILE A 287 -2.68 -17.59 -0.16
N ASN A 288 -2.36 -18.77 0.37
CA ASN A 288 -2.28 -18.98 1.81
C ASN A 288 -1.16 -18.16 2.46
N ILE A 289 -0.02 -18.00 1.79
CA ILE A 289 1.07 -17.13 2.26
C ILE A 289 0.60 -15.67 2.26
N LEU A 290 -0.01 -15.19 1.17
CA LEU A 290 -0.55 -13.83 1.08
C LEU A 290 -1.60 -13.55 2.17
N ILE A 291 -2.53 -14.47 2.41
CA ILE A 291 -3.51 -14.38 3.51
C ILE A 291 -2.79 -14.22 4.85
N GLY A 292 -1.74 -15.00 5.09
CA GLY A 292 -0.93 -14.91 6.29
C GLY A 292 -0.23 -13.56 6.43
N ILE A 293 0.33 -13.02 5.35
CA ILE A 293 0.94 -11.68 5.30
C ILE A 293 -0.07 -10.60 5.64
N GLY A 294 -1.28 -10.65 5.07
CA GLY A 294 -2.34 -9.69 5.37
C GLY A 294 -2.78 -9.73 6.84
N LYS A 295 -2.90 -10.92 7.42
CA LYS A 295 -3.20 -11.08 8.86
C LYS A 295 -2.05 -10.55 9.73
N PHE A 296 -0.80 -10.83 9.35
CA PHE A 296 0.38 -10.32 10.02
C PHE A 296 0.36 -8.80 10.10
N PHE A 297 0.18 -8.10 8.97
CA PHE A 297 0.16 -6.65 8.95
C PHE A 297 -1.06 -6.06 9.65
N SER A 298 -2.24 -6.67 9.53
CA SER A 298 -3.42 -6.25 10.28
C SER A 298 -3.16 -6.22 11.79
N TYR A 299 -2.56 -7.29 12.33
CA TYR A 299 -2.27 -7.35 13.75
C TYR A 299 -1.08 -6.47 14.15
N LYS A 300 -0.04 -6.39 13.32
CA LYS A 300 1.16 -5.58 13.60
C LYS A 300 0.83 -4.09 13.65
N ILE A 301 -0.01 -3.58 12.74
CA ILE A 301 -0.47 -2.20 12.75
C ILE A 301 -1.27 -1.90 14.02
N LYS A 302 -2.19 -2.78 14.42
CA LYS A 302 -2.95 -2.63 15.67
C LYS A 302 -2.03 -2.62 16.89
N SER A 303 -1.07 -3.53 16.93
CA SER A 303 -0.05 -3.57 17.98
C SER A 303 0.73 -2.25 18.05
N ALA A 304 1.18 -1.74 16.91
CA ALA A 304 1.91 -0.47 16.84
C ALA A 304 1.06 0.72 17.34
N CYS A 305 -0.23 0.78 17.01
CA CYS A 305 -1.11 1.83 17.52
C CYS A 305 -1.21 1.81 19.05
N TYR A 306 -1.39 0.63 19.64
CA TYR A 306 -1.42 0.48 21.09
C TYR A 306 -0.07 0.80 21.74
N TRP A 307 1.04 0.42 21.10
CA TRP A 307 2.38 0.69 21.61
C TRP A 307 2.70 2.18 21.62
N GLU A 308 2.40 2.90 20.54
CA GLU A 308 2.60 4.35 20.48
C GLU A 308 1.73 5.09 21.52
N LEU A 309 0.52 4.62 21.81
CA LEU A 309 -0.30 5.12 22.91
C LEU A 309 0.32 4.80 24.28
N TYR A 310 0.82 3.57 24.47
CA TYR A 310 1.50 3.18 25.71
C TYR A 310 2.73 4.05 25.98
N ILE A 311 3.52 4.36 24.97
CA ILE A 311 4.68 5.23 25.12
C ILE A 311 4.26 6.62 25.67
N LYS A 312 3.10 7.12 25.25
CA LYS A 312 2.60 8.43 25.65
C LYS A 312 1.91 8.42 27.03
N GLU A 313 1.00 7.51 27.23
CA GLU A 313 0.14 7.48 28.41
C GLU A 313 0.72 6.66 29.56
N LYS A 314 1.71 5.80 29.31
CA LYS A 314 2.32 4.87 30.29
C LYS A 314 1.31 3.94 30.99
N LYS A 315 0.11 3.76 30.42
CA LYS A 315 -0.92 2.87 30.97
C LYS A 315 -0.62 1.42 30.58
N PHE A 316 -0.44 0.55 31.57
CA PHE A 316 -0.07 -0.85 31.38
C PHE A 316 -1.00 -1.61 30.42
N ASN A 317 -2.32 -1.40 30.52
CA ASN A 317 -3.30 -2.06 29.65
C ASN A 317 -3.07 -1.81 28.15
N LEU A 318 -2.59 -0.62 27.76
CA LEU A 318 -2.28 -0.31 26.37
C LEU A 318 -1.09 -1.14 25.87
N GLY A 319 -0.02 -1.21 26.66
CA GLY A 319 1.14 -2.04 26.37
C GLY A 319 0.77 -3.53 26.31
N TYR A 320 -0.05 -4.01 27.24
CA TYR A 320 -0.54 -5.38 27.24
C TYR A 320 -1.36 -5.72 26.00
N GLN A 321 -2.28 -4.85 25.57
CA GLN A 321 -3.03 -5.04 24.33
C GLN A 321 -2.11 -5.03 23.10
N SER A 322 -1.11 -4.15 23.09
CA SER A 322 -0.07 -4.18 22.04
C SER A 322 0.58 -5.55 21.95
N LEU A 323 1.04 -6.10 23.08
CA LEU A 323 1.67 -7.41 23.16
C LEU A 323 0.73 -8.53 22.66
N GLN A 324 -0.56 -8.49 23.02
CA GLN A 324 -1.54 -9.48 22.55
C GLN A 324 -1.69 -9.46 21.02
N PHE A 325 -1.78 -8.27 20.43
CA PHE A 325 -1.84 -8.14 18.97
C PHE A 325 -0.53 -8.56 18.30
N TYR A 326 0.63 -8.29 18.91
CA TYR A 326 1.90 -8.70 18.34
C TYR A 326 2.08 -10.23 18.40
N LYS A 327 1.64 -10.90 19.46
CA LYS A 327 1.60 -12.37 19.53
C LYS A 327 0.70 -12.96 18.43
N LYS A 328 -0.45 -12.34 18.13
CA LYS A 328 -1.31 -12.73 17.00
C LYS A 328 -0.60 -12.55 15.66
N SER A 329 0.15 -11.45 15.51
CA SER A 329 0.98 -11.19 14.33
C SER A 329 2.06 -12.29 14.16
N TYR A 330 2.80 -12.62 15.21
CA TYR A 330 3.77 -13.72 15.22
C TYR A 330 3.14 -15.05 14.81
N SER A 331 1.97 -15.39 15.37
CA SER A 331 1.24 -16.61 15.01
C SER A 331 0.87 -16.65 13.51
N ALA A 332 0.47 -15.51 12.94
CA ALA A 332 0.19 -15.43 11.51
C ALA A 332 1.44 -15.69 10.67
N TRP A 333 2.58 -15.09 11.04
CA TRP A 333 3.85 -15.31 10.35
C TRP A 333 4.38 -16.74 10.53
N SER A 334 4.19 -17.34 11.70
CA SER A 334 4.57 -18.75 11.96
C SER A 334 3.85 -19.73 11.02
N LYS A 335 2.59 -19.43 10.65
CA LYS A 335 1.84 -20.22 9.66
C LYS A 335 2.45 -20.08 8.26
N ILE A 336 2.84 -18.87 7.87
CA ILE A 336 3.56 -18.61 6.61
C ILE A 336 4.87 -19.39 6.59
N ALA A 337 5.66 -19.29 7.65
CA ALA A 337 6.94 -20.00 7.79
C ALA A 337 6.77 -21.52 7.66
N LYS A 338 5.74 -22.10 8.29
CA LYS A 338 5.44 -23.53 8.17
C LYS A 338 5.11 -23.94 6.75
N ILE A 339 4.28 -23.17 6.05
CA ILE A 339 3.92 -23.43 4.64
C ILE A 339 5.16 -23.31 3.75
N SER A 340 5.88 -22.20 3.87
CA SER A 340 7.04 -21.94 3.02
C SER A 340 8.14 -22.97 3.21
N LYS A 341 8.39 -23.41 4.44
CA LYS A 341 9.38 -24.45 4.76
C LYS A 341 9.08 -25.79 4.06
N LYS A 342 7.80 -26.10 3.87
CA LYS A 342 7.37 -27.34 3.20
C LYS A 342 7.60 -27.29 1.69
N PHE A 343 7.42 -26.12 1.06
CA PHE A 343 7.29 -26.07 -0.40
C PHE A 343 8.36 -25.23 -1.11
N TYR A 344 8.91 -24.22 -0.45
CA TYR A 344 9.87 -23.31 -1.04
C TYR A 344 11.32 -23.64 -0.70
N LEU A 345 12.24 -23.28 -1.58
CA LEU A 345 13.67 -23.33 -1.31
C LEU A 345 14.03 -22.46 -0.10
N LYS A 346 15.07 -22.85 0.62
CA LYS A 346 15.56 -22.10 1.78
C LYS A 346 16.16 -20.74 1.37
N ASP A 347 16.83 -20.70 0.23
CA ASP A 347 17.57 -19.52 -0.24
C ASP A 347 16.91 -18.95 -1.50
N LEU A 348 15.89 -18.15 -1.29
CA LEU A 348 15.18 -17.42 -2.34
C LEU A 348 15.77 -16.03 -2.50
N THR A 349 15.97 -15.59 -3.74
CA THR A 349 16.30 -14.19 -4.04
C THR A 349 15.02 -13.40 -4.23
N TYR A 350 14.81 -12.35 -3.41
CA TYR A 350 13.59 -11.53 -3.46
C TYR A 350 13.85 -10.05 -3.71
N GLY A 351 15.09 -9.65 -3.92
CA GLY A 351 15.47 -8.28 -4.22
C GLY A 351 16.79 -8.17 -4.98
N PRO A 352 17.14 -6.97 -5.43
CA PRO A 352 18.32 -6.75 -6.29
C PRO A 352 19.67 -6.79 -5.54
N GLN A 353 19.66 -6.66 -4.22
CA GLN A 353 20.86 -6.68 -3.39
C GLN A 353 21.20 -8.10 -2.97
N SER A 354 22.50 -8.39 -2.77
CA SER A 354 23.00 -9.72 -2.45
C SER A 354 22.46 -10.31 -1.14
N TRP A 355 22.11 -9.45 -0.19
CA TRP A 355 21.55 -9.84 1.11
C TRP A 355 20.01 -10.03 1.09
N LEU A 356 19.30 -9.64 0.05
CA LEU A 356 17.86 -9.84 -0.07
C LEU A 356 17.56 -11.28 -0.51
N ARG A 357 17.94 -12.19 0.36
CA ARG A 357 17.87 -13.65 0.18
C ARG A 357 17.31 -14.30 1.44
N GLY A 358 16.75 -15.48 1.29
CA GLY A 358 16.24 -16.30 2.39
C GLY A 358 14.80 -16.75 2.17
N ARG A 359 14.15 -17.13 3.26
CA ARG A 359 12.77 -17.61 3.26
C ARG A 359 12.01 -17.02 4.45
N TRP A 360 10.68 -17.06 4.43
CA TRP A 360 9.82 -16.48 5.46
C TRP A 360 10.11 -16.92 6.89
N ASP A 361 10.61 -18.15 7.10
CA ASP A 361 11.01 -18.64 8.43
C ASP A 361 12.21 -17.89 9.01
N ASP A 362 13.06 -17.30 8.18
CA ASP A 362 14.21 -16.50 8.63
C ASP A 362 13.80 -15.22 9.37
N ARG A 363 12.52 -14.82 9.30
CA ARG A 363 12.00 -13.62 9.98
C ARG A 363 11.50 -13.89 11.39
N LEU A 364 11.21 -15.13 11.73
CA LEU A 364 10.67 -15.52 13.04
C LEU A 364 11.54 -15.12 14.24
N PRO A 365 12.86 -15.30 14.21
CA PRO A 365 13.71 -14.91 15.33
C PRO A 365 13.60 -13.43 15.68
N ALA A 366 13.65 -12.53 14.69
CA ALA A 366 13.57 -11.09 14.90
C ALA A 366 12.20 -10.66 15.45
N ILE A 367 11.10 -11.27 14.97
CA ILE A 367 9.75 -10.99 15.50
C ILE A 367 9.63 -11.48 16.95
N LYS A 368 10.19 -12.65 17.26
CA LYS A 368 10.19 -13.23 18.62
C LYS A 368 11.00 -12.38 19.59
N ASP A 369 12.19 -11.94 19.19
CA ASP A 369 13.05 -11.06 19.99
C ASP A 369 12.34 -9.74 20.34
N ASP A 370 11.68 -9.13 19.38
CA ASP A 370 10.91 -7.91 19.58
C ASP A 370 9.74 -8.11 20.58
N ILE A 371 9.07 -9.27 20.54
CA ILE A 371 8.05 -9.65 21.54
C ILE A 371 8.65 -9.84 22.93
N ILE A 372 9.84 -10.44 23.05
CA ILE A 372 10.54 -10.61 24.32
C ILE A 372 10.90 -9.26 24.92
N LYS A 373 11.47 -8.35 24.11
CA LYS A 373 11.79 -6.99 24.53
C LYS A 373 10.54 -6.23 25.01
N MET A 374 9.44 -6.31 24.26
CA MET A 374 8.16 -5.72 24.66
C MET A 374 7.68 -6.28 26.02
N THR A 375 7.76 -7.60 26.20
CA THR A 375 7.35 -8.26 27.45
C THR A 375 8.20 -7.79 28.63
N ASN A 376 9.52 -7.71 28.45
CA ASN A 376 10.45 -7.26 29.50
C ASN A 376 10.18 -5.81 29.93
N ILE A 377 9.89 -4.92 28.97
CA ILE A 377 9.51 -3.52 29.28
C ILE A 377 8.22 -3.48 30.08
N LEU A 378 7.22 -4.28 29.72
CA LEU A 378 5.94 -4.30 30.42
C LEU A 378 6.07 -4.88 31.82
N ASN A 379 6.84 -5.95 32.01
CA ASN A 379 7.06 -6.56 33.32
C ASN A 379 7.75 -5.59 34.30
N ARG A 380 8.74 -4.82 33.86
CA ARG A 380 9.41 -3.80 34.66
C ARG A 380 8.43 -2.70 35.13
N ASN A 381 7.42 -2.40 34.34
CA ASN A 381 6.44 -1.36 34.63
C ASN A 381 5.20 -1.87 35.38
N PHE A 382 4.94 -3.20 35.37
CA PHE A 382 3.79 -3.82 36.04
C PHE A 382 3.81 -3.67 37.55
N ILE A 383 4.99 -3.72 38.19
CA ILE A 383 5.18 -3.62 39.63
C ILE A 383 4.65 -2.28 40.21
N LYS A 384 4.43 -1.29 39.35
CA LYS A 384 3.97 0.06 39.74
C LYS A 384 2.47 0.32 39.55
N SER A 385 1.67 -0.58 38.98
CA SER A 385 0.26 -0.30 38.67
C SER A 385 -0.70 -1.38 39.15
N LYS A 386 -1.27 -1.16 40.36
CA LYS A 386 -2.36 -2.00 40.95
C LYS A 386 -3.77 -1.59 40.51
N LYS A 387 -3.99 -0.95 39.35
CA LYS A 387 -5.31 -0.46 38.93
C LYS A 387 -5.95 -1.24 37.79
N GLN A 388 -7.28 -1.45 37.93
CA GLN A 388 -8.21 -2.13 37.01
C GLN A 388 -8.01 -1.79 35.56
N ILE A 389 -8.14 -2.83 34.71
CA ILE A 389 -7.94 -2.80 33.27
C ILE A 389 -9.25 -2.33 32.61
N ASN A 390 -9.41 -1.04 32.38
CA ASN A 390 -10.39 -0.56 31.42
C ASN A 390 -9.86 -0.81 30.00
N ILE A 391 -10.56 -1.65 29.24
CA ILE A 391 -10.17 -1.97 27.86
C ILE A 391 -10.42 -0.74 26.99
N PHE A 392 -9.33 -0.13 26.50
CA PHE A 392 -9.40 0.93 25.52
C PHE A 392 -9.62 0.31 24.13
N GLU A 393 -10.74 0.63 23.50
CA GLU A 393 -11.05 0.09 22.18
C GLU A 393 -10.65 1.03 21.07
N LEU A 394 -9.65 0.61 20.27
CA LEU A 394 -9.27 1.30 19.04
C LEU A 394 -10.33 1.20 17.92
N SER A 395 -11.31 0.31 18.05
CA SER A 395 -12.41 0.15 17.07
C SER A 395 -13.18 1.44 16.82
N ARG A 396 -13.29 2.32 17.82
CA ARG A 396 -13.92 3.64 17.71
C ARG A 396 -13.23 4.58 16.71
N TRP A 397 -12.02 4.26 16.30
CA TRP A 397 -11.19 5.07 15.40
C TRP A 397 -11.19 4.54 13.96
N ASN A 398 -12.14 3.70 13.64
CA ASN A 398 -12.40 3.27 12.29
C ASN A 398 -13.23 4.33 11.56
N ASN A 399 -12.65 5.00 10.57
CA ASN A 399 -13.28 6.06 9.78
C ASN A 399 -13.49 5.61 8.30
N ASN A 400 -14.23 4.56 8.12
CA ASN A 400 -14.44 3.91 6.82
C ASN A 400 -15.65 4.49 6.07
N GLN A 401 -15.87 5.80 6.11
CA GLN A 401 -16.97 6.42 5.37
C GLN A 401 -16.45 6.98 4.05
N SER A 402 -16.98 6.49 2.94
CA SER A 402 -16.86 7.08 1.62
C SER A 402 -18.06 7.98 1.35
N PHE A 403 -17.87 9.06 0.64
CA PHE A 403 -18.93 9.87 0.07
C PHE A 403 -18.63 10.15 -1.39
N HIS A 404 -19.66 10.46 -2.14
CA HIS A 404 -19.53 10.79 -3.54
C HIS A 404 -20.04 12.24 -3.76
N ILE A 405 -19.27 12.98 -4.56
CA ILE A 405 -19.67 14.29 -5.07
C ILE A 405 -19.70 14.19 -6.58
N ASP A 406 -20.86 14.40 -7.16
CA ASP A 406 -20.98 14.68 -8.58
C ASP A 406 -20.69 16.16 -8.83
N HIS A 407 -19.72 16.46 -9.68
CA HIS A 407 -19.26 17.81 -9.91
C HIS A 407 -18.72 18.01 -11.33
N THR A 408 -18.81 19.24 -11.80
CA THR A 408 -18.17 19.69 -13.03
C THR A 408 -17.21 20.83 -12.74
N ILE A 409 -16.15 20.93 -13.54
CA ILE A 409 -15.17 22.02 -13.48
C ILE A 409 -15.15 22.73 -14.83
N GLU A 410 -15.43 24.02 -14.81
CA GLU A 410 -15.45 24.87 -16.00
C GLU A 410 -14.45 26.02 -15.87
N LYS A 411 -13.65 26.23 -16.90
CA LYS A 411 -12.72 27.37 -17.00
C LYS A 411 -13.46 28.58 -17.50
N LYS A 412 -13.26 29.72 -16.83
CA LYS A 412 -13.79 31.00 -17.26
C LYS A 412 -12.78 31.81 -18.10
N SER A 413 -13.30 32.81 -18.81
CA SER A 413 -12.49 33.74 -19.60
C SER A 413 -11.45 34.51 -18.77
N ASP A 414 -11.74 34.81 -17.51
CA ASP A 414 -10.87 35.47 -16.55
C ASP A 414 -9.82 34.50 -15.93
N ARG A 415 -9.70 33.26 -16.46
CA ARG A 415 -8.84 32.19 -15.95
C ARG A 415 -9.21 31.71 -14.55
N SER A 416 -10.34 32.08 -14.00
CA SER A 416 -10.89 31.43 -12.81
C SER A 416 -11.54 30.10 -13.20
N VAL A 417 -11.78 29.27 -12.21
CA VAL A 417 -12.43 27.97 -12.40
C VAL A 417 -13.68 27.93 -11.55
N ASP A 418 -14.81 27.67 -12.18
CA ASP A 418 -16.05 27.35 -11.49
C ASP A 418 -16.17 25.86 -11.26
N ILE A 419 -16.56 25.52 -10.07
CA ILE A 419 -16.85 24.16 -9.68
C ILE A 419 -18.32 24.09 -9.30
N THR A 420 -19.08 23.31 -10.04
CA THR A 420 -20.50 23.08 -9.77
C THR A 420 -20.63 21.70 -9.10
N ILE A 421 -21.35 21.68 -7.98
CA ILE A 421 -21.63 20.45 -7.22
C ILE A 421 -23.11 20.12 -7.40
N ASN A 422 -23.40 18.95 -7.96
CA ASN A 422 -24.76 18.59 -8.35
C ASN A 422 -25.53 17.83 -7.25
N ASN A 423 -24.84 17.17 -6.31
CA ASN A 423 -25.47 16.35 -5.27
C ASN A 423 -24.78 16.47 -3.92
N LEU A 424 -25.23 17.38 -3.09
CA LEU A 424 -24.82 17.45 -1.68
C LEU A 424 -26.06 17.51 -0.77
N ASN A 425 -26.58 16.36 -0.38
CA ASN A 425 -27.80 16.25 0.44
C ASN A 425 -27.56 16.37 1.96
N LYS A 426 -26.39 16.83 2.41
CA LYS A 426 -26.05 16.90 3.85
C LYS A 426 -25.92 18.33 4.33
N ILE A 427 -26.86 18.79 5.14
CA ILE A 427 -27.04 20.18 5.57
C ILE A 427 -26.08 20.62 6.68
N ASN A 428 -25.50 19.70 7.48
CA ASN A 428 -24.72 20.01 8.69
C ASN A 428 -23.26 19.55 8.65
N VAL A 429 -22.61 19.67 7.50
CA VAL A 429 -21.20 19.23 7.31
C VAL A 429 -20.36 20.36 6.74
N GLU A 430 -19.10 20.41 7.13
CA GLU A 430 -18.15 21.32 6.51
C GLU A 430 -17.51 20.64 5.29
N LEU A 431 -17.63 21.26 4.15
CA LEU A 431 -17.02 20.80 2.91
C LEU A 431 -15.80 21.67 2.58
N PHE A 432 -14.70 21.00 2.21
CA PHE A 432 -13.47 21.67 1.78
C PHE A 432 -13.03 21.15 0.42
N PHE A 433 -12.58 22.07 -0.41
CA PHE A 433 -11.90 21.81 -1.67
C PHE A 433 -10.40 21.93 -1.45
N ASN A 434 -9.69 20.81 -1.66
CA ASN A 434 -8.24 20.73 -1.53
C ASN A 434 -7.64 20.58 -2.91
N TYR A 435 -6.65 21.39 -3.26
CA TYR A 435 -6.02 21.35 -4.57
C TYR A 435 -4.55 21.76 -4.52
N ARG A 436 -3.76 21.26 -5.47
CA ARG A 436 -2.40 21.67 -5.74
C ARG A 436 -2.02 21.32 -7.18
N GLN A 437 -0.90 21.82 -7.66
CA GLN A 437 -0.28 21.32 -8.87
C GLN A 437 0.15 19.85 -8.69
N VAL A 438 0.19 19.08 -9.78
CA VAL A 438 0.79 17.76 -9.83
C VAL A 438 2.30 17.91 -9.68
N ASN A 439 2.72 18.36 -8.52
CA ASN A 439 4.10 18.58 -8.13
C ASN A 439 4.21 18.50 -6.60
N GLN A 440 4.93 17.50 -6.08
CA GLN A 440 5.05 17.26 -4.64
C GLN A 440 5.77 18.38 -3.89
N SER A 441 6.53 19.24 -4.57
CA SER A 441 7.15 20.40 -3.95
C SER A 441 6.13 21.47 -3.54
N LYS A 442 4.92 21.40 -4.08
CA LYS A 442 3.84 22.35 -3.78
C LYS A 442 2.96 21.84 -2.64
N LYS A 443 2.58 22.76 -1.75
CA LYS A 443 1.66 22.47 -0.66
C LYS A 443 0.22 22.46 -1.15
N TRP A 444 -0.60 21.64 -0.52
CA TRP A 444 -2.05 21.69 -0.71
C TRP A 444 -2.62 23.01 -0.27
N GLN A 445 -3.47 23.60 -1.11
CA GLN A 445 -4.37 24.68 -0.77
C GLN A 445 -5.68 24.09 -0.31
N ARG A 446 -6.32 24.69 0.71
CA ARG A 446 -7.56 24.19 1.30
C ARG A 446 -8.56 25.34 1.43
N ASN A 447 -9.66 25.25 0.71
CA ASN A 447 -10.72 26.25 0.73
C ASN A 447 -12.00 25.64 1.29
N LYS A 448 -12.63 26.33 2.25
CA LYS A 448 -13.97 25.97 2.73
C LYS A 448 -15.00 26.34 1.66
N ILE A 449 -15.90 25.41 1.38
CA ILE A 449 -17.01 25.60 0.44
C ILE A 449 -18.28 25.75 1.24
N ASN A 450 -19.14 26.70 0.83
CA ASN A 450 -20.50 26.75 1.37
C ASN A 450 -21.33 25.63 0.74
N ALA A 451 -21.64 24.61 1.52
CA ALA A 451 -22.39 23.43 1.06
C ALA A 451 -23.84 23.76 0.58
N LEU A 452 -24.38 24.94 0.93
CA LEU A 452 -25.68 25.39 0.49
C LEU A 452 -25.67 26.02 -0.92
N LYS A 453 -24.47 26.31 -1.47
CA LYS A 453 -24.32 26.85 -2.82
C LYS A 453 -23.84 25.76 -3.76
N ASN A 454 -24.65 25.38 -4.71
CA ASN A 454 -24.32 24.37 -5.72
C ASN A 454 -23.17 24.80 -6.65
N ARG A 455 -22.78 26.07 -6.63
CA ARG A 455 -21.66 26.60 -7.44
C ARG A 455 -20.73 27.45 -6.60
N PHE A 456 -19.43 27.25 -6.76
CA PHE A 456 -18.42 28.12 -6.15
C PHE A 456 -17.26 28.37 -7.12
N THR A 457 -16.69 29.56 -7.01
CA THR A 457 -15.57 29.97 -7.85
C THR A 457 -14.26 29.94 -7.06
N VAL A 458 -13.26 29.31 -7.60
CA VAL A 458 -11.91 29.28 -7.02
C VAL A 458 -11.02 30.31 -7.72
N LYS A 459 -11.06 31.57 -7.23
CA LYS A 459 -10.31 32.69 -7.82
C LYS A 459 -8.79 32.51 -7.82
N LYS A 460 -8.22 31.86 -6.83
CA LYS A 460 -6.76 31.64 -6.72
C LYS A 460 -6.21 30.57 -7.67
N PHE A 461 -7.05 29.87 -8.42
CA PHE A 461 -6.64 28.94 -9.46
C PHE A 461 -5.82 29.61 -10.56
N ASN A 462 -5.99 30.91 -10.80
CA ASN A 462 -5.25 31.67 -11.81
C ASN A 462 -3.75 31.58 -11.68
N ASN A 463 -3.21 31.57 -10.46
CA ASN A 463 -1.77 31.46 -10.24
C ASN A 463 -1.26 30.03 -10.51
N PHE A 464 -2.13 29.03 -10.46
CA PHE A 464 -1.81 27.64 -10.77
C PHE A 464 -1.94 27.35 -12.26
N LEU A 465 -2.91 27.98 -12.95
CA LEU A 465 -3.11 27.84 -14.40
C LEU A 465 -2.02 28.51 -15.24
N LYS A 466 -1.32 29.50 -14.68
CA LYS A 466 -0.15 30.13 -15.33
C LYS A 466 1.09 29.23 -15.35
N GLN A 467 1.10 28.18 -14.56
CA GLN A 467 2.21 27.25 -14.46
C GLN A 467 1.83 25.97 -15.21
N ASN A 468 2.71 25.44 -16.00
CA ASN A 468 2.53 24.33 -16.93
C ASN A 468 2.36 22.96 -16.25
N TYR A 469 1.54 22.88 -15.20
CA TYR A 469 1.25 21.63 -14.50
C TYR A 469 -0.24 21.36 -14.42
N PRO A 470 -0.68 20.13 -14.62
CA PRO A 470 -2.01 19.71 -14.25
C PRO A 470 -2.27 19.95 -12.75
N ILE A 471 -3.54 20.05 -12.38
CA ILE A 471 -3.95 20.27 -11.00
C ILE A 471 -4.59 19.00 -10.45
N GLN A 472 -4.06 18.50 -9.33
CA GLN A 472 -4.76 17.46 -8.55
C GLN A 472 -5.62 18.13 -7.47
N TYR A 473 -6.80 17.54 -7.25
CA TYR A 473 -7.74 18.03 -6.24
C TYR A 473 -8.56 16.90 -5.66
N TYR A 474 -9.12 17.16 -4.47
CA TYR A 474 -10.10 16.30 -3.81
C TYR A 474 -11.01 17.13 -2.90
N PHE A 475 -12.17 16.57 -2.60
CA PHE A 475 -13.06 17.12 -1.61
C PHE A 475 -12.88 16.43 -0.27
N GLU A 476 -12.94 17.22 0.81
CA GLU A 476 -12.90 16.72 2.18
C GLU A 476 -14.18 17.14 2.88
N LEU A 477 -14.96 16.17 3.33
CA LEU A 477 -16.14 16.36 4.15
C LEU A 477 -15.75 16.16 5.61
N VAL A 478 -15.97 17.16 6.45
CA VAL A 478 -15.67 17.09 7.87
C VAL A 478 -16.94 16.90 8.67
N GLU A 479 -17.08 15.74 9.30
CA GLU A 479 -18.17 15.42 10.21
C GLU A 479 -17.62 15.30 11.64
N LYS A 480 -18.11 16.14 12.59
CA LYS A 480 -17.74 16.10 14.02
C LYS A 480 -16.29 15.69 14.31
N LYS A 481 -15.99 14.36 14.28
CA LYS A 481 -14.69 13.79 14.66
C LYS A 481 -13.88 13.23 13.47
N TYR A 482 -14.46 13.13 12.29
CA TYR A 482 -13.85 12.45 11.14
C TYR A 482 -13.87 13.30 9.89
N SER A 483 -12.90 13.06 9.01
CA SER A 483 -12.98 13.51 7.62
C SER A 483 -13.20 12.32 6.69
N CYS A 484 -14.05 12.54 5.67
CA CYS A 484 -14.23 11.65 4.54
C CYS A 484 -13.67 12.32 3.28
N PHE A 485 -13.28 11.55 2.29
CA PHE A 485 -12.63 12.07 1.08
C PHE A 485 -13.36 11.61 -0.18
N CYS A 486 -13.44 12.50 -1.16
CA CYS A 486 -13.93 12.20 -2.50
C CYS A 486 -12.89 12.65 -3.54
N PRO A 487 -12.34 11.77 -4.41
CA PRO A 487 -12.75 10.38 -4.61
C PRO A 487 -12.31 9.44 -3.49
N GLY A 488 -11.33 9.78 -2.67
CA GLY A 488 -10.79 8.90 -1.64
C GLY A 488 -10.13 7.64 -2.21
N ILE A 489 -9.81 6.69 -1.35
CA ILE A 489 -9.21 5.41 -1.74
C ILE A 489 -10.31 4.35 -1.80
N ASN A 490 -10.54 3.76 -2.96
CA ASN A 490 -11.46 2.65 -3.12
C ASN A 490 -10.85 1.36 -2.55
N LYS A 491 -11.69 0.53 -1.93
CA LYS A 491 -11.23 -0.76 -1.37
C LYS A 491 -10.77 -1.76 -2.43
N ASP A 492 -11.19 -1.61 -3.68
CA ASP A 492 -10.69 -2.43 -4.79
C ASP A 492 -9.31 -1.97 -5.28
N LEU A 493 -8.82 -0.82 -4.81
CA LEU A 493 -7.55 -0.19 -5.17
C LEU A 493 -7.45 0.19 -6.65
N SER A 494 -8.58 0.35 -7.33
CA SER A 494 -8.65 0.63 -8.76
C SER A 494 -8.47 2.11 -9.10
N ASN A 495 -8.59 3.02 -8.13
CA ASN A 495 -8.58 4.46 -8.37
C ASN A 495 -7.35 5.17 -7.78
N GLN A 496 -7.13 6.38 -8.25
CA GLN A 496 -6.33 7.39 -7.55
C GLN A 496 -7.19 8.12 -6.52
N PRO A 497 -6.62 8.52 -5.36
CA PRO A 497 -7.36 9.25 -4.33
C PRO A 497 -7.58 10.72 -4.68
N TYR A 498 -7.27 11.14 -5.90
CA TYR A 498 -7.34 12.52 -6.39
C TYR A 498 -7.93 12.55 -7.78
N TYR A 499 -8.70 13.60 -8.05
CA TYR A 499 -9.02 14.01 -9.40
C TYR A 499 -7.87 14.80 -9.99
N VAL A 500 -7.77 14.82 -11.31
CA VAL A 500 -6.82 15.66 -12.05
C VAL A 500 -7.58 16.51 -13.04
N TYR A 501 -7.32 17.78 -12.97
CA TYR A 501 -7.75 18.74 -13.96
C TYR A 501 -6.55 19.07 -14.84
N ASP A 502 -6.63 18.69 -16.09
CA ASP A 502 -5.63 19.01 -17.10
C ASP A 502 -6.06 20.23 -17.89
N ASN A 503 -5.16 21.16 -18.01
CA ASN A 503 -5.42 22.51 -18.50
C ASN A 503 -4.92 22.69 -19.95
N ILE A 504 -4.91 21.58 -20.71
CA ILE A 504 -4.51 21.59 -22.12
C ILE A 504 -5.58 22.18 -22.99
#